data_06eeaee9718c80ce785a7df7cc7751fa
#
_entry.id   06eeaee9718c80ce785a7df7cc7751fa
#
_cell.length_a   1.000
_cell.length_b   1.000
_cell.length_c   1.000
_cell.angle_alpha   90.00
_cell.angle_beta   90.00
_cell.angle_gamma   90.00
#
_symmetry.space_group_name_H-M   'P 1'
#
loop_
_entity.id
_entity.type
_entity.pdbx_description
1 polymer ?
#
loop_
_entity_poly.entity_id
_entity_poly.type
_entity_poly.pdbx_seq_one_letter_code
_entity_poly.pdbx_strand_id
1 'polypeptide(L)'
;MDALAPQHRAAVQDILERLDFTFQIRTPPKQVRLATVEKLYDRPRLSAAMWRFCQFVPRFHTFELSDTAFTVDDLKGLHGTMTLIHKQPGYRIYIADGRVEKGRMNNPIAVGAKMVTAYHYWEGPHGLEGHLQTWTALDSALLGFLSRPFRSYIQRRQEEFIAYIFSNIAQGSEFAESHPQEFAEPIRREGDPVAIRQFEAAFGKNGKH
;
A
#
# COMPACT_ATOMS: atom_id res chain seq x y z
N MET A 1 -0.50 2.19 -20.97
CA MET A 1 -1.10 3.55 -20.88
C MET A 1 -2.54 3.58 -21.39
N ASP A 2 -2.87 2.90 -22.47
CA ASP A 2 -4.20 2.98 -23.10
C ASP A 2 -5.36 2.44 -22.26
N ALA A 3 -5.06 1.54 -21.32
CA ALA A 3 -6.05 1.00 -20.37
C ALA A 3 -6.42 1.97 -19.22
N LEU A 4 -5.73 3.11 -19.09
CA LEU A 4 -5.98 4.07 -18.03
C LEU A 4 -6.99 5.15 -18.46
N ALA A 5 -7.84 5.60 -17.53
CA ALA A 5 -8.71 6.75 -17.76
C ALA A 5 -7.88 8.03 -18.05
N PRO A 6 -8.37 8.97 -18.87
CA PRO A 6 -7.60 10.15 -19.30
C PRO A 6 -6.96 10.94 -18.15
N GLN A 7 -7.72 11.18 -17.06
CA GLN A 7 -7.22 11.91 -15.89
C GLN A 7 -6.04 11.19 -15.21
N HIS A 8 -6.05 9.87 -15.19
CA HIS A 8 -4.99 9.07 -14.60
C HIS A 8 -3.76 9.01 -15.50
N ARG A 9 -3.95 9.04 -16.83
CA ARG A 9 -2.82 9.11 -17.79
C ARG A 9 -2.00 10.36 -17.57
N ALA A 10 -2.65 11.53 -17.45
CA ALA A 10 -1.96 12.79 -17.21
C ALA A 10 -1.15 12.77 -15.90
N ALA A 11 -1.73 12.25 -14.82
CA ALA A 11 -1.04 12.15 -13.53
C ALA A 11 0.16 11.17 -13.59
N VAL A 12 0.02 10.04 -14.27
CA VAL A 12 1.13 9.09 -14.48
C VAL A 12 2.22 9.72 -15.33
N GLN A 13 1.85 10.42 -16.41
CA GLN A 13 2.80 11.08 -17.29
C GLN A 13 3.59 12.16 -16.56
N ASP A 14 2.95 13.00 -15.75
CA ASP A 14 3.62 14.01 -14.91
C ASP A 14 4.68 13.39 -13.98
N ILE A 15 4.37 12.25 -13.37
CA ILE A 15 5.33 11.53 -12.53
C ILE A 15 6.51 10.99 -13.34
N LEU A 16 6.24 10.41 -14.51
CA LEU A 16 7.28 9.84 -15.38
C LEU A 16 8.21 10.92 -15.98
N GLU A 17 7.66 12.10 -16.30
CA GLU A 17 8.45 13.24 -16.82
C GLU A 17 9.36 13.86 -15.75
N ARG A 18 8.94 13.80 -14.48
CA ARG A 18 9.71 14.31 -13.33
C ARG A 18 10.41 13.21 -12.54
N LEU A 19 10.64 12.07 -13.14
CA LEU A 19 11.15 10.87 -12.49
C LEU A 19 12.50 11.09 -11.80
N ASP A 20 12.53 10.91 -10.49
CA ASP A 20 13.76 10.94 -9.69
C ASP A 20 14.41 9.57 -9.55
N PHE A 21 13.58 8.51 -9.32
CA PHE A 21 14.06 7.14 -9.24
C PHE A 21 12.95 6.11 -9.49
N THR A 22 13.39 4.91 -9.84
CA THR A 22 12.54 3.74 -10.01
C THR A 22 13.21 2.54 -9.35
N PHE A 23 12.40 1.58 -8.91
CA PHE A 23 12.90 0.31 -8.42
C PHE A 23 11.94 -0.84 -8.74
N GLN A 24 12.44 -2.06 -8.65
CA GLN A 24 11.70 -3.28 -8.83
C GLN A 24 11.98 -4.23 -7.66
N ILE A 25 10.93 -4.88 -7.16
CA ILE A 25 11.04 -5.81 -6.05
C ILE A 25 10.27 -7.07 -6.40
N ARG A 26 10.85 -8.24 -6.10
CA ARG A 26 10.11 -9.50 -6.03
C ARG A 26 9.72 -9.76 -4.59
N THR A 27 8.43 -10.02 -4.35
CA THR A 27 7.97 -10.44 -3.02
C THR A 27 8.26 -11.93 -2.81
N PRO A 28 8.72 -12.33 -1.62
CA PRO A 28 8.89 -13.75 -1.33
C PRO A 28 7.53 -14.46 -1.36
N PRO A 29 7.50 -15.74 -1.75
CA PRO A 29 6.25 -16.51 -1.81
C PRO A 29 5.59 -16.60 -0.43
N LYS A 30 4.25 -16.56 -0.41
CA LYS A 30 3.42 -16.67 0.79
C LYS A 30 2.34 -17.74 0.58
N GLN A 31 2.07 -18.52 1.63
CA GLN A 31 1.07 -19.60 1.61
C GLN A 31 -0.36 -19.05 1.74
N VAL A 32 -0.78 -18.27 0.75
CA VAL A 32 -2.09 -17.63 0.70
C VAL A 32 -2.64 -17.66 -0.71
N ARG A 33 -3.96 -17.81 -0.86
CA ARG A 33 -4.63 -17.77 -2.16
C ARG A 33 -4.73 -16.35 -2.70
N LEU A 34 -4.61 -16.21 -4.01
CA LEU A 34 -4.81 -14.95 -4.72
C LEU A 34 -6.14 -14.28 -4.32
N ALA A 35 -7.24 -15.05 -4.29
CA ALA A 35 -8.56 -14.56 -3.93
C ALA A 35 -8.63 -13.95 -2.51
N THR A 36 -7.84 -14.45 -1.56
CA THR A 36 -7.80 -13.91 -0.20
C THR A 36 -7.08 -12.57 -0.15
N VAL A 37 -5.95 -12.47 -0.82
CA VAL A 37 -5.18 -11.21 -0.92
C VAL A 37 -5.98 -10.14 -1.66
N GLU A 38 -6.69 -10.51 -2.74
CA GLU A 38 -7.61 -9.62 -3.47
C GLU A 38 -8.68 -9.02 -2.54
N LYS A 39 -9.27 -9.83 -1.66
CA LYS A 39 -10.26 -9.34 -0.69
C LYS A 39 -9.70 -8.26 0.23
N LEU A 40 -8.44 -8.37 0.63
CA LEU A 40 -7.80 -7.38 1.50
C LEU A 40 -7.36 -6.13 0.73
N TYR A 41 -6.80 -6.28 -0.47
CA TYR A 41 -6.47 -5.10 -1.31
C TYR A 41 -7.71 -4.27 -1.68
N ASP A 42 -8.88 -4.90 -1.77
CA ASP A 42 -10.15 -4.20 -2.04
C ASP A 42 -10.75 -3.53 -0.79
N ARG A 43 -10.16 -3.74 0.39
CA ARG A 43 -10.72 -3.28 1.66
C ARG A 43 -9.63 -2.63 2.53
N PRO A 44 -9.23 -1.39 2.22
CA PRO A 44 -8.10 -0.73 2.88
C PRO A 44 -8.29 -0.59 4.40
N ARG A 45 -9.51 -0.37 4.89
CA ARG A 45 -9.77 -0.29 6.35
C ARG A 45 -9.61 -1.64 7.03
N LEU A 46 -10.09 -2.71 6.42
CA LEU A 46 -9.88 -4.07 6.90
C LEU A 46 -8.39 -4.43 6.89
N SER A 47 -7.67 -4.08 5.82
CA SER A 47 -6.22 -4.28 5.71
C SER A 47 -5.46 -3.54 6.80
N ALA A 48 -5.85 -2.31 7.12
CA ALA A 48 -5.25 -1.53 8.20
C ALA A 48 -5.57 -2.11 9.59
N ALA A 49 -6.77 -2.62 9.82
CA ALA A 49 -7.14 -3.32 11.05
C ALA A 49 -6.31 -4.60 11.22
N MET A 50 -6.19 -5.41 10.16
CA MET A 50 -5.32 -6.58 10.14
C MET A 50 -3.86 -6.21 10.43
N TRP A 51 -3.37 -5.15 9.81
CA TRP A 51 -2.02 -4.64 10.03
C TRP A 51 -1.73 -4.34 11.51
N ARG A 52 -2.68 -3.67 12.18
CA ARG A 52 -2.58 -3.35 13.61
C ARG A 52 -2.68 -4.59 14.49
N PHE A 53 -3.55 -5.52 14.12
CA PHE A 53 -3.68 -6.81 14.80
C PHE A 53 -2.38 -7.63 14.75
N CYS A 54 -1.75 -7.73 13.58
CA CYS A 54 -0.47 -8.41 13.40
C CYS A 54 0.72 -7.63 14.00
N GLN A 55 0.47 -6.48 14.63
CA GLN A 55 1.47 -5.61 15.25
C GLN A 55 2.57 -5.13 14.30
N PHE A 56 2.28 -5.06 13.01
CA PHE A 56 3.21 -4.50 12.03
C PHE A 56 3.42 -3.01 12.28
N VAL A 57 4.64 -2.53 12.03
CA VAL A 57 5.02 -1.13 12.22
C VAL A 57 5.41 -0.48 10.89
N PRO A 58 5.12 0.82 10.68
CA PRO A 58 4.32 1.69 11.55
C PRO A 58 2.85 1.26 11.62
N ARG A 59 2.13 1.72 12.63
CA ARG A 59 0.68 1.47 12.73
C ARG A 59 -0.06 2.38 11.78
N PHE A 60 -0.62 1.84 10.74
CA PHE A 60 -1.39 2.61 9.76
C PHE A 60 -2.85 2.77 10.16
N HIS A 61 -3.35 3.97 9.89
CA HIS A 61 -4.77 4.30 9.84
C HIS A 61 -5.13 4.65 8.40
N THR A 62 -6.29 4.19 7.95
CA THR A 62 -6.79 4.45 6.61
C THR A 62 -8.23 4.93 6.68
N PHE A 63 -8.57 5.87 5.79
CA PHE A 63 -9.94 6.35 5.62
C PHE A 63 -10.25 6.34 4.13
N GLU A 64 -11.37 5.74 3.76
CA GLU A 64 -11.83 5.72 2.37
C GLU A 64 -12.31 7.12 1.97
N LEU A 65 -11.81 7.61 0.85
CA LEU A 65 -12.24 8.84 0.21
C LEU A 65 -13.26 8.56 -0.90
N SER A 66 -13.12 7.40 -1.55
CA SER A 66 -14.00 6.86 -2.59
C SER A 66 -13.79 5.35 -2.70
N ASP A 67 -14.48 4.70 -3.64
CA ASP A 67 -14.31 3.26 -3.93
C ASP A 67 -12.87 2.90 -4.38
N THR A 68 -12.12 3.89 -4.87
CA THR A 68 -10.78 3.68 -5.42
C THR A 68 -9.68 4.47 -4.70
N ALA A 69 -10.04 5.37 -3.78
CA ALA A 69 -9.07 6.23 -3.10
C ALA A 69 -9.22 6.16 -1.58
N PHE A 70 -8.09 6.13 -0.89
CA PHE A 70 -8.03 6.12 0.57
C PHE A 70 -6.79 6.87 1.08
N THR A 71 -6.89 7.39 2.29
CA THR A 71 -5.75 7.99 3.00
C THR A 71 -4.97 6.92 3.76
N VAL A 72 -3.68 7.17 3.92
CA VAL A 72 -2.78 6.40 4.79
C VAL A 72 -2.09 7.37 5.72
N ASP A 73 -2.12 7.08 7.02
CA ASP A 73 -1.50 7.90 8.07
C ASP A 73 -0.87 6.98 9.12
N ASP A 74 0.39 7.21 9.48
CA ASP A 74 1.09 6.48 10.54
C ASP A 74 1.05 7.21 11.91
N LEU A 75 0.37 8.36 11.96
CA LEU A 75 0.30 9.27 13.11
C LEU A 75 1.67 9.73 13.63
N LYS A 76 2.73 9.61 12.83
CA LYS A 76 4.12 9.95 13.18
C LYS A 76 4.81 10.82 12.14
N GLY A 77 4.04 11.30 11.16
CA GLY A 77 4.50 12.20 10.11
C GLY A 77 4.47 11.65 8.70
N LEU A 78 4.16 10.37 8.48
CA LEU A 78 3.85 9.85 7.15
C LEU A 78 2.35 9.92 6.92
N HIS A 79 1.93 10.71 5.97
CA HIS A 79 0.54 10.76 5.52
C HIS A 79 0.47 10.91 4.00
N GLY A 80 -0.61 10.42 3.41
CA GLY A 80 -0.81 10.52 1.98
C GLY A 80 -2.12 9.91 1.52
N THR A 81 -2.34 9.99 0.23
CA THR A 81 -3.49 9.40 -0.45
C THR A 81 -3.01 8.36 -1.44
N MET A 82 -3.67 7.21 -1.45
CA MET A 82 -3.48 6.17 -2.46
C MET A 82 -4.75 6.07 -3.31
N THR A 83 -4.57 6.05 -4.63
CA THR A 83 -5.66 5.92 -5.61
C THR A 83 -5.38 4.71 -6.49
N LEU A 84 -6.29 3.75 -6.49
CA LEU A 84 -6.29 2.62 -7.41
C LEU A 84 -6.77 3.11 -8.78
N ILE A 85 -5.91 3.08 -9.79
CA ILE A 85 -6.19 3.60 -11.13
C ILE A 85 -6.39 2.52 -12.19
N HIS A 86 -5.98 1.30 -11.86
CA HIS A 86 -6.22 0.12 -12.69
C HIS A 86 -6.27 -1.13 -11.83
N LYS A 87 -7.20 -2.05 -12.16
CA LYS A 87 -7.39 -3.31 -11.45
C LYS A 87 -7.76 -4.42 -12.42
N GLN A 88 -7.04 -5.54 -12.31
CA GLN A 88 -7.37 -6.84 -12.89
C GLN A 88 -7.00 -7.92 -11.85
N PRO A 89 -7.51 -9.15 -11.95
CA PRO A 89 -7.04 -10.24 -11.11
C PRO A 89 -5.52 -10.41 -11.21
N GLY A 90 -4.83 -10.34 -10.08
CA GLY A 90 -3.37 -10.43 -10.02
C GLY A 90 -2.62 -9.20 -10.52
N TYR A 91 -3.28 -8.09 -10.84
CA TYR A 91 -2.60 -6.87 -11.29
C TYR A 91 -3.31 -5.61 -10.82
N ARG A 92 -2.55 -4.70 -10.21
CA ARG A 92 -3.04 -3.40 -9.73
C ARG A 92 -2.05 -2.30 -10.02
N ILE A 93 -2.57 -1.10 -10.33
CA ILE A 93 -1.76 0.12 -10.42
C ILE A 93 -2.36 1.15 -9.46
N TYR A 94 -1.50 1.72 -8.64
CA TYR A 94 -1.83 2.79 -7.72
C TYR A 94 -1.05 4.05 -8.07
N ILE A 95 -1.66 5.22 -7.87
CA ILE A 95 -0.97 6.47 -7.68
C ILE A 95 -0.99 6.77 -6.18
N ALA A 96 0.16 7.11 -5.62
CA ALA A 96 0.29 7.64 -4.27
C ALA A 96 0.78 9.09 -4.33
N ASP A 97 0.18 9.94 -3.51
CA ASP A 97 0.62 11.31 -3.25
C ASP A 97 0.80 11.41 -1.74
N GLY A 98 2.04 11.47 -1.30
CA GLY A 98 2.38 11.33 0.10
C GLY A 98 3.42 12.34 0.56
N ARG A 99 3.43 12.56 1.87
CA ARG A 99 4.36 13.46 2.53
C ARG A 99 4.90 12.82 3.80
N VAL A 100 6.18 12.99 4.01
CA VAL A 100 6.84 12.63 5.27
C VAL A 100 7.29 13.91 5.94
N GLU A 101 6.83 14.12 7.17
CA GLU A 101 7.25 15.23 8.03
C GLU A 101 8.08 14.68 9.18
N LYS A 102 9.31 15.15 9.30
CA LYS A 102 10.21 14.73 10.37
C LYS A 102 10.93 15.96 10.92
N GLY A 103 10.99 16.09 12.22
CA GLY A 103 11.70 17.19 12.87
C GLY A 103 11.00 17.67 14.14
N ARG A 104 11.62 18.60 14.83
CA ARG A 104 11.02 19.26 16.01
C ARG A 104 10.00 20.30 15.53
N MET A 105 8.99 20.56 16.37
CA MET A 105 7.86 21.47 16.09
C MET A 105 8.25 22.83 15.48
N ASN A 106 9.46 23.31 15.69
CA ASN A 106 9.91 24.62 15.23
C ASN A 106 10.69 24.59 13.90
N ASN A 107 11.01 23.42 13.35
CA ASN A 107 11.64 23.27 12.03
C ASN A 107 11.40 21.88 11.43
N PRO A 108 10.16 21.59 11.00
CA PRO A 108 9.85 20.30 10.36
C PRO A 108 10.51 20.25 8.98
N ILE A 109 11.23 19.18 8.70
CA ILE A 109 11.63 18.83 7.34
C ILE A 109 10.48 18.03 6.74
N ALA A 110 9.89 18.56 5.69
CA ALA A 110 8.82 17.92 4.97
C ALA A 110 9.28 17.54 3.56
N VAL A 111 9.07 16.29 3.18
CA VAL A 111 9.38 15.78 1.85
C VAL A 111 8.11 15.18 1.27
N GLY A 112 7.61 15.76 0.21
CA GLY A 112 6.52 15.22 -0.60
C GLY A 112 7.05 14.34 -1.72
N ALA A 113 6.27 13.34 -2.09
CA ALA A 113 6.56 12.47 -3.22
C ALA A 113 5.28 12.00 -3.89
N LYS A 114 5.29 11.98 -5.22
CA LYS A 114 4.29 11.31 -6.03
C LYS A 114 4.86 10.02 -6.59
N MET A 115 4.06 8.97 -6.58
CA MET A 115 4.54 7.66 -6.94
C MET A 115 3.49 6.92 -7.75
N VAL A 116 3.93 6.21 -8.79
CA VAL A 116 3.15 5.16 -9.44
C VAL A 116 3.70 3.83 -9.00
N THR A 117 2.84 2.92 -8.57
CA THR A 117 3.21 1.55 -8.22
C THR A 117 2.37 0.58 -9.03
N ALA A 118 3.03 -0.26 -9.83
CA ALA A 118 2.42 -1.39 -10.52
C ALA A 118 2.79 -2.67 -9.77
N TYR A 119 1.78 -3.42 -9.37
CA TYR A 119 1.94 -4.69 -8.66
C TYR A 119 1.28 -5.82 -9.44
N HIS A 120 2.12 -6.76 -9.89
CA HIS A 120 1.70 -8.01 -10.52
C HIS A 120 1.96 -9.15 -9.54
N TYR A 121 0.95 -9.99 -9.27
CA TYR A 121 1.04 -11.09 -8.33
C TYR A 121 0.22 -12.29 -8.82
N TRP A 122 0.70 -13.49 -8.56
CA TRP A 122 0.14 -14.73 -9.09
C TRP A 122 0.38 -15.89 -8.13
N GLU A 123 -0.43 -16.94 -8.28
CA GLU A 123 -0.19 -18.20 -7.59
C GLU A 123 0.89 -18.99 -8.33
N GLY A 124 2.04 -19.16 -7.70
CA GLY A 124 3.16 -19.97 -8.17
C GLY A 124 3.24 -21.31 -7.43
N PRO A 125 4.20 -22.14 -7.79
CA PRO A 125 4.39 -23.48 -7.18
C PRO A 125 4.73 -23.43 -5.68
N HIS A 126 5.20 -22.28 -5.19
CA HIS A 126 5.59 -22.07 -3.79
C HIS A 126 4.65 -21.13 -3.03
N GLY A 127 3.46 -20.87 -3.56
CA GLY A 127 2.47 -19.94 -3.00
C GLY A 127 2.30 -18.67 -3.83
N LEU A 128 1.72 -17.64 -3.23
CA LEU A 128 1.55 -16.34 -3.88
C LEU A 128 2.89 -15.63 -4.02
N GLU A 129 3.25 -15.31 -5.23
CA GLU A 129 4.43 -14.54 -5.61
C GLU A 129 4.04 -13.21 -6.21
N GLY A 130 4.94 -12.23 -6.21
CA GLY A 130 4.65 -10.94 -6.80
C GLY A 130 5.89 -10.20 -7.30
N HIS A 131 5.63 -9.32 -8.25
CA HIS A 131 6.60 -8.38 -8.80
C HIS A 131 6.01 -6.98 -8.72
N LEU A 132 6.71 -6.10 -8.04
CA LEU A 132 6.33 -4.73 -7.83
C LEU A 132 7.32 -3.82 -8.54
N GLN A 133 6.79 -2.85 -9.28
CA GLN A 133 7.57 -1.81 -9.93
C GLN A 133 7.04 -0.44 -9.52
N THR A 134 7.95 0.47 -9.20
CA THR A 134 7.61 1.79 -8.70
C THR A 134 8.39 2.86 -9.44
N TRP A 135 7.72 3.98 -9.72
CA TRP A 135 8.27 5.21 -10.29
C TRP A 135 7.95 6.36 -9.34
N THR A 136 8.95 7.13 -8.95
CA THR A 136 8.81 8.18 -7.94
C THR A 136 9.34 9.50 -8.43
N ALA A 137 8.53 10.55 -8.27
CA ALA A 137 8.90 11.95 -8.41
C ALA A 137 8.79 12.64 -7.04
N LEU A 138 9.84 13.34 -6.64
CA LEU A 138 9.89 14.10 -5.39
C LEU A 138 9.38 15.53 -5.60
N ASP A 139 8.59 16.04 -4.64
CA ASP A 139 7.94 17.35 -4.79
C ASP A 139 8.87 18.54 -4.55
N SER A 140 10.06 18.33 -4.01
CA SER A 140 10.90 19.46 -3.60
C SER A 140 12.01 19.76 -4.59
N ALA A 141 12.00 20.98 -5.12
CA ALA A 141 13.13 21.59 -5.83
C ALA A 141 14.42 21.60 -4.96
N LEU A 142 14.30 21.53 -3.63
CA LEU A 142 15.40 21.38 -2.68
C LEU A 142 16.12 20.04 -2.86
N LEU A 143 15.41 18.98 -3.25
CA LEU A 143 16.00 17.66 -3.46
C LEU A 143 16.80 17.55 -4.76
N GLY A 144 16.57 18.42 -5.72
CA GLY A 144 17.45 18.61 -6.88
C GLY A 144 18.89 19.04 -6.48
N PHE A 145 19.01 19.68 -5.31
CA PHE A 145 20.27 20.13 -4.74
C PHE A 145 20.94 19.11 -3.80
N LEU A 146 20.21 18.07 -3.37
CA LEU A 146 20.76 17.04 -2.49
C LEU A 146 21.74 16.16 -3.26
N SER A 147 22.91 15.97 -2.66
CA SER A 147 23.97 15.13 -3.20
C SER A 147 23.47 13.71 -3.55
N ARG A 148 24.04 13.09 -4.59
CA ARG A 148 23.72 11.71 -5.02
C ARG A 148 23.60 10.70 -3.86
N PRO A 149 24.47 10.71 -2.81
CA PRO A 149 24.34 9.80 -1.68
C PRO A 149 23.01 9.90 -0.93
N PHE A 150 22.43 11.08 -0.81
CA PHE A 150 21.16 11.27 -0.12
C PHE A 150 19.97 10.74 -0.94
N ARG A 151 20.01 10.89 -2.26
CA ARG A 151 19.01 10.28 -3.16
C ARG A 151 19.02 8.75 -3.04
N SER A 152 20.19 8.13 -3.05
CA SER A 152 20.34 6.68 -2.90
C SER A 152 19.82 6.18 -1.53
N TYR A 153 20.02 6.97 -0.47
CA TYR A 153 19.47 6.65 0.84
C TYR A 153 17.95 6.70 0.86
N ILE A 154 17.33 7.74 0.29
CA ILE A 154 15.86 7.87 0.19
C ILE A 154 15.30 6.71 -0.63
N GLN A 155 15.87 6.45 -1.80
CA GLN A 155 15.47 5.35 -2.67
C GLN A 155 15.48 4.02 -1.92
N ARG A 156 16.60 3.67 -1.30
CA ARG A 156 16.72 2.42 -0.52
C ARG A 156 15.69 2.31 0.60
N ARG A 157 15.43 3.40 1.33
CA ARG A 157 14.41 3.42 2.38
C ARG A 157 13.01 3.23 1.83
N GLN A 158 12.72 3.78 0.68
CA GLN A 158 11.44 3.60 0.02
C GLN A 158 11.28 2.17 -0.50
N GLU A 159 12.32 1.58 -1.09
CA GLU A 159 12.34 0.17 -1.51
C GLU A 159 12.05 -0.76 -0.33
N GLU A 160 12.80 -0.62 0.77
CA GLU A 160 12.62 -1.41 1.99
C GLU A 160 11.19 -1.27 2.54
N PHE A 161 10.65 -0.04 2.58
CA PHE A 161 9.34 0.24 3.12
C PHE A 161 8.20 -0.34 2.28
N ILE A 162 8.27 -0.19 0.96
CA ILE A 162 7.25 -0.71 0.04
C ILE A 162 7.28 -2.24 0.00
N ALA A 163 8.47 -2.84 -0.07
CA ALA A 163 8.61 -4.30 0.03
C ALA A 163 7.99 -4.84 1.32
N TYR A 164 8.24 -4.16 2.43
CA TYR A 164 7.70 -4.49 3.73
C TYR A 164 6.17 -4.42 3.76
N ILE A 165 5.56 -3.36 3.19
CA ILE A 165 4.09 -3.22 3.14
C ILE A 165 3.47 -4.40 2.39
N PHE A 166 3.89 -4.69 1.18
CA PHE A 166 3.31 -5.75 0.36
C PHE A 166 3.55 -7.14 0.95
N SER A 167 4.74 -7.40 1.50
CA SER A 167 5.03 -8.66 2.19
C SER A 167 4.14 -8.87 3.42
N ASN A 168 3.90 -7.82 4.20
CA ASN A 168 3.08 -7.91 5.41
C ASN A 168 1.58 -8.03 5.11
N ILE A 169 1.08 -7.38 4.05
CA ILE A 169 -0.30 -7.60 3.61
C ILE A 169 -0.49 -9.07 3.21
N ALA A 170 0.44 -9.65 2.46
CA ALA A 170 0.38 -11.06 2.08
C ALA A 170 0.47 -11.98 3.32
N GLN A 171 1.35 -11.69 4.28
CA GLN A 171 1.47 -12.43 5.54
C GLN A 171 0.22 -12.33 6.41
N GLY A 172 -0.35 -11.14 6.54
CA GLY A 172 -1.60 -10.95 7.27
C GLY A 172 -2.79 -11.63 6.57
N SER A 173 -2.77 -11.69 5.24
CA SER A 173 -3.75 -12.44 4.45
C SER A 173 -3.66 -13.95 4.70
N GLU A 174 -2.45 -14.50 4.79
CA GLU A 174 -2.20 -15.89 5.16
C GLU A 174 -2.76 -16.21 6.54
N PHE A 175 -2.53 -15.33 7.53
CA PHE A 175 -3.10 -15.45 8.85
C PHE A 175 -4.63 -15.37 8.83
N ALA A 176 -5.20 -14.39 8.15
CA ALA A 176 -6.65 -14.20 8.05
C ALA A 176 -7.36 -15.38 7.35
N GLU A 177 -6.69 -16.05 6.41
CA GLU A 177 -7.19 -17.24 5.73
C GLU A 177 -7.18 -18.47 6.64
N SER A 178 -6.09 -18.65 7.38
CA SER A 178 -5.90 -19.84 8.24
C SER A 178 -6.61 -19.72 9.60
N HIS A 179 -6.75 -18.50 10.15
CA HIS A 179 -7.27 -18.21 11.48
C HIS A 179 -8.36 -17.11 11.49
N PRO A 180 -9.43 -17.23 10.68
CA PRO A 180 -10.39 -16.13 10.52
C PRO A 180 -11.12 -15.77 11.83
N GLN A 181 -11.31 -16.72 12.74
CA GLN A 181 -12.00 -16.46 14.02
C GLN A 181 -11.12 -15.65 14.99
N GLU A 182 -9.83 -15.94 15.02
CA GLU A 182 -8.86 -15.18 15.85
C GLU A 182 -8.73 -13.74 15.38
N PHE A 183 -8.90 -13.50 14.07
CA PHE A 183 -8.88 -12.20 13.47
C PHE A 183 -10.17 -11.39 13.71
N ALA A 184 -11.32 -12.06 13.88
CA ALA A 184 -12.63 -11.42 14.07
C ALA A 184 -12.72 -10.62 15.37
N GLU A 185 -12.25 -11.18 16.48
CA GLU A 185 -12.35 -10.57 17.81
C GLU A 185 -11.65 -9.22 17.95
N PRO A 186 -10.37 -9.09 17.53
CA PRO A 186 -9.66 -7.81 17.53
C PRO A 186 -10.32 -6.73 16.68
N ILE A 187 -10.83 -7.08 15.49
CA ILE A 187 -11.54 -6.14 14.63
C ILE A 187 -12.80 -5.60 15.31
N ARG A 188 -13.59 -6.48 15.94
CA ARG A 188 -14.79 -6.07 16.68
C ARG A 188 -14.44 -5.20 17.89
N ARG A 189 -13.34 -5.50 18.58
CA ARG A 189 -12.84 -4.72 19.72
C ARG A 189 -12.37 -3.31 19.33
N GLU A 190 -11.79 -3.14 18.16
CA GLU A 190 -11.45 -1.81 17.63
C GLU A 190 -12.70 -0.95 17.38
N GLY A 191 -13.86 -1.57 17.15
CA GLY A 191 -15.15 -0.88 17.04
C GLY A 191 -15.32 -0.09 15.74
N ASP A 192 -14.48 -0.29 14.74
CA ASP A 192 -14.64 0.33 13.42
C ASP A 192 -15.76 -0.36 12.62
N PRO A 193 -16.94 0.25 12.45
CA PRO A 193 -18.08 -0.40 11.82
C PRO A 193 -17.84 -0.71 10.33
N VAL A 194 -16.95 0.00 9.66
CA VAL A 194 -16.60 -0.27 8.27
C VAL A 194 -15.70 -1.49 8.18
N ALA A 195 -14.64 -1.55 9.00
CA ALA A 195 -13.75 -2.71 9.05
C ALA A 195 -14.51 -3.99 9.44
N ILE A 196 -15.46 -3.91 10.39
CA ILE A 196 -16.31 -5.04 10.80
C ILE A 196 -17.14 -5.54 9.61
N ARG A 197 -17.88 -4.66 8.92
CA ARG A 197 -18.65 -5.03 7.72
C ARG A 197 -17.77 -5.63 6.62
N GLN A 198 -16.61 -5.04 6.39
CA GLN A 198 -15.65 -5.53 5.40
C GLN A 198 -15.11 -6.91 5.76
N PHE A 199 -14.86 -7.17 7.04
CA PHE A 199 -14.47 -8.49 7.55
C PHE A 199 -15.57 -9.53 7.34
N GLU A 200 -16.80 -9.22 7.71
CA GLU A 200 -17.95 -10.14 7.56
C GLU A 200 -18.20 -10.48 6.07
N ALA A 201 -18.07 -9.49 5.17
CA ALA A 201 -18.17 -9.70 3.73
C ALA A 201 -17.02 -10.55 3.16
N ALA A 202 -15.81 -10.44 3.72
CA ALA A 202 -14.63 -11.15 3.21
C ALA A 202 -14.50 -12.58 3.77
N PHE A 203 -14.80 -12.77 5.06
CA PHE A 203 -14.50 -13.98 5.83
C PHE A 203 -15.69 -14.54 6.63
N GLY A 204 -16.84 -13.88 6.62
CA GLY A 204 -18.06 -14.37 7.28
C GLY A 204 -18.55 -15.70 6.71
N LYS A 205 -19.43 -16.39 7.46
CA LYS A 205 -19.95 -17.73 7.07
C LYS A 205 -20.61 -17.78 5.69
N ASN A 206 -21.06 -16.63 5.16
CA ASN A 206 -21.69 -16.50 3.84
C ASN A 206 -20.67 -16.16 2.73
N GLY A 207 -19.40 -16.00 3.04
CA GLY A 207 -18.33 -15.69 2.07
C GLY A 207 -17.64 -16.92 1.48
N LYS A 208 -18.23 -18.11 1.65
CA LYS A 208 -17.76 -19.33 0.98
C LYS A 208 -18.38 -19.42 -0.41
N HIS A 209 -17.75 -18.80 -1.40
CA HIS A 209 -17.93 -19.10 -2.81
C HIS A 209 -16.58 -19.10 -3.51
#